data_b2e5eeae0995a6a61ec90a6cbaae2718
#
_entry.id   b2e5eeae0995a6a61ec90a6cbaae2718
#
_cell.length_a   1.000
_cell.length_b   1.000
_cell.length_c   1.000
_cell.angle_alpha   90.00
_cell.angle_beta   90.00
_cell.angle_gamma   90.00
#
_symmetry.space_group_name_H-M   'P 1'
#
loop_
_entity.id
_entity.type
_entity.pdbx_description
1 polymer ?
#
loop_
_entity_poly.entity_id
_entity_poly.type
_entity_poly.pdbx_seq_one_letter_code
_entity_poly.pdbx_strand_id
1 'polypeptide(L)'
;MKKIPATLLFLSAAALAGADSLTISECYKLARENYPMIRQFGLIKESEKYDLENATSGYLPQFSISANAMYLSDSPEVMGQSLLPQEQYRAQIGVTQVLWDGGNISAKKRLTGAQAKAEIENNEVILYELNDRVNRIFFGILLQSESLRQNGTHQKDIGDAIASVEAMAANGTANEYDLNLLEVELLNAKQKESEIKSLRSAYMKMLSFLINRRVDENTTLARPESSEELKAEILRPELDYYAAREELLEAQKDSVDAGLTPKISLFGYGGYGKSSFASLRDEKFYGLGGISFSWSFGNYYTEQNEKLKISAGKKAVRVRAEEFVFNTRLKMIQEDGEIKKMGELIARDAEIVRLRKSITNIALARMKNGTISTTDFIRELNAKELSEQTYISHTIEKLSREYNYKYLTNN
;
A
#
# COMPACT_ATOMS: atom_id res chain seq x y z
N MET A 1 20.74 -4.56 63.10
CA MET A 1 20.26 -5.06 61.82
C MET A 1 20.45 -3.97 60.79
N LYS A 2 21.49 -4.05 59.96
CA LYS A 2 21.94 -2.98 59.05
C LYS A 2 21.29 -3.20 57.67
N LYS A 3 20.60 -2.17 57.17
CA LYS A 3 20.09 -2.07 55.81
C LYS A 3 21.23 -1.67 54.87
N ILE A 4 21.48 -2.44 53.82
CA ILE A 4 22.40 -2.16 52.73
C ILE A 4 21.58 -1.50 51.61
N PRO A 5 21.93 -0.31 51.08
CA PRO A 5 21.29 0.23 49.90
C PRO A 5 21.92 -0.37 48.65
N ALA A 6 21.09 -0.94 47.78
CA ALA A 6 21.47 -1.38 46.44
C ALA A 6 21.61 -0.17 45.53
N THR A 7 22.85 0.18 45.20
CA THR A 7 23.17 1.20 44.19
C THR A 7 23.01 0.59 42.83
N LEU A 8 21.95 1.00 42.09
CA LEU A 8 21.77 0.68 40.66
C LEU A 8 22.82 1.48 39.86
N LEU A 9 23.81 0.77 39.33
CA LEU A 9 24.70 1.32 38.33
C LEU A 9 23.93 1.37 36.99
N PHE A 10 23.49 2.56 36.56
CA PHE A 10 23.09 2.82 35.20
C PHE A 10 24.34 2.78 34.29
N LEU A 11 24.59 1.64 33.64
CA LEU A 11 25.51 1.57 32.51
C LEU A 11 24.86 2.29 31.34
N SER A 12 25.19 3.56 31.15
CA SER A 12 24.90 4.26 29.90
C SER A 12 25.79 3.66 28.82
N ALA A 13 25.26 2.72 28.07
CA ALA A 13 25.82 2.33 26.78
C ALA A 13 25.70 3.56 25.85
N ALA A 14 26.77 4.37 25.81
CA ALA A 14 26.95 5.31 24.72
C ALA A 14 27.12 4.47 23.45
N ALA A 15 26.04 4.29 22.70
CA ALA A 15 26.09 3.79 21.35
C ALA A 15 26.97 4.78 20.58
N LEU A 16 28.16 4.32 20.18
CA LEU A 16 28.95 4.94 19.12
C LEU A 16 28.02 5.04 17.92
N ALA A 17 27.47 6.21 17.67
CA ALA A 17 26.77 6.53 16.44
C ALA A 17 27.83 6.57 15.33
N GLY A 18 28.24 5.42 14.81
CA GLY A 18 28.67 5.30 13.44
C GLY A 18 27.55 5.88 12.59
N ALA A 19 27.90 6.72 11.61
CA ALA A 19 26.90 7.28 10.69
C ALA A 19 26.23 6.10 9.96
N ASP A 20 25.14 5.58 10.56
CA ASP A 20 24.33 4.52 9.95
C ASP A 20 23.73 5.10 8.67
N SER A 21 24.31 4.69 7.56
CA SER A 21 23.78 5.06 6.26
C SER A 21 22.42 4.37 6.08
N LEU A 22 21.40 5.17 5.85
CA LEU A 22 20.03 4.69 5.67
C LEU A 22 19.92 3.93 4.35
N THR A 23 19.54 2.65 4.43
CA THR A 23 19.36 1.80 3.25
C THR A 23 17.94 1.89 2.69
N ILE A 24 17.76 1.57 1.41
CA ILE A 24 16.43 1.56 0.78
C ILE A 24 15.51 0.50 1.40
N SER A 25 16.05 -0.66 1.78
CA SER A 25 15.29 -1.74 2.43
C SER A 25 14.79 -1.33 3.83
N GLU A 26 15.61 -0.57 4.57
CA GLU A 26 15.17 0.02 5.84
C GLU A 26 14.07 1.05 5.62
N CYS A 27 14.16 1.86 4.55
CA CYS A 27 13.11 2.81 4.19
C CYS A 27 11.78 2.10 3.87
N TYR A 28 11.79 0.96 3.15
CA TYR A 28 10.57 0.17 2.88
C TYR A 28 9.93 -0.30 4.18
N LYS A 29 10.73 -0.88 5.07
CA LYS A 29 10.25 -1.38 6.37
C LYS A 29 9.62 -0.26 7.19
N LEU A 30 10.34 0.84 7.39
CA LEU A 30 9.87 1.97 8.20
C LEU A 30 8.64 2.65 7.57
N ALA A 31 8.60 2.80 6.25
CA ALA A 31 7.45 3.36 5.54
C ALA A 31 6.21 2.50 5.74
N ARG A 32 6.34 1.17 5.64
CA ARG A 32 5.24 0.23 5.89
C ARG A 32 4.74 0.32 7.33
N GLU A 33 5.64 0.34 8.33
CA GLU A 33 5.29 0.41 9.74
C GLU A 33 4.62 1.73 10.12
N ASN A 34 4.99 2.84 9.47
CA ASN A 34 4.44 4.16 9.74
C ASN A 34 3.13 4.44 9.00
N TYR A 35 2.87 3.77 7.88
CA TYR A 35 1.72 4.10 7.05
C TYR A 35 0.41 3.75 7.76
N PRO A 36 -0.59 4.68 7.79
CA PRO A 36 -1.82 4.47 8.57
C PRO A 36 -2.57 3.18 8.26
N MET A 37 -2.49 2.69 7.02
CA MET A 37 -3.14 1.45 6.59
C MET A 37 -2.61 0.20 7.29
N ILE A 38 -1.44 0.24 7.95
CA ILE A 38 -0.95 -0.88 8.75
C ILE A 38 -1.91 -1.24 9.90
N ARG A 39 -2.65 -0.26 10.43
CA ARG A 39 -3.63 -0.47 11.50
C ARG A 39 -4.88 -1.19 11.01
N GLN A 40 -5.14 -1.17 9.70
CA GLN A 40 -6.32 -1.80 9.09
C GLN A 40 -6.32 -3.32 9.31
N PHE A 41 -5.16 -3.97 9.37
CA PHE A 41 -5.06 -5.41 9.67
C PHE A 41 -5.70 -5.77 11.03
N GLY A 42 -5.44 -4.95 12.04
CA GLY A 42 -6.03 -5.15 13.37
C GLY A 42 -7.55 -4.98 13.35
N LEU A 43 -8.03 -3.95 12.65
CA LEU A 43 -9.46 -3.66 12.53
C LEU A 43 -10.21 -4.73 11.73
N ILE A 44 -9.63 -5.24 10.65
CA ILE A 44 -10.21 -6.33 9.85
C ILE A 44 -10.36 -7.59 10.72
N LYS A 45 -9.29 -7.98 11.45
CA LYS A 45 -9.32 -9.14 12.35
C LYS A 45 -10.30 -8.97 13.51
N GLU A 46 -10.43 -7.77 14.04
CA GLU A 46 -11.39 -7.47 15.10
C GLU A 46 -12.82 -7.56 14.57
N SER A 47 -13.12 -7.00 13.40
CA SER A 47 -14.41 -7.14 12.71
C SER A 47 -14.74 -8.60 12.41
N GLU A 48 -13.79 -9.35 11.84
CA GLU A 48 -13.94 -10.78 11.59
C GLU A 48 -14.34 -11.55 12.85
N LYS A 49 -13.65 -11.28 13.97
CA LYS A 49 -13.94 -11.92 15.25
C LYS A 49 -15.39 -11.68 15.67
N TYR A 50 -15.85 -10.42 15.64
CA TYR A 50 -17.22 -10.08 16.03
C TYR A 50 -18.25 -10.70 15.07
N ASP A 51 -17.99 -10.73 13.79
CA ASP A 51 -18.88 -11.35 12.82
C ASP A 51 -18.95 -12.87 12.98
N LEU A 52 -17.86 -13.54 13.35
CA LEU A 52 -17.82 -14.96 13.68
C LEU A 52 -18.58 -15.26 14.98
N GLU A 53 -18.45 -14.40 16.00
CA GLU A 53 -19.21 -14.49 17.25
C GLU A 53 -20.71 -14.28 16.97
N ASN A 54 -21.06 -13.26 16.18
CA ASN A 54 -22.44 -13.00 15.74
C ASN A 54 -23.03 -14.19 14.95
N ALA A 55 -22.25 -14.78 14.03
CA ALA A 55 -22.70 -15.97 13.31
C ALA A 55 -22.93 -17.15 14.26
N THR A 56 -22.06 -17.32 15.28
CA THR A 56 -22.17 -18.39 16.29
C THR A 56 -23.39 -18.20 17.17
N SER A 57 -23.76 -16.95 17.47
CA SER A 57 -24.95 -16.62 18.30
C SER A 57 -26.25 -17.11 17.69
N GLY A 58 -26.28 -17.45 16.40
CA GLY A 58 -27.41 -18.09 15.74
C GLY A 58 -27.73 -19.47 16.31
N TYR A 59 -26.83 -20.12 17.03
CA TYR A 59 -27.07 -21.38 17.75
C TYR A 59 -27.60 -21.16 19.17
N LEU A 60 -27.62 -19.92 19.68
CA LEU A 60 -28.15 -19.62 21.00
C LEU A 60 -29.67 -19.53 20.95
N PRO A 61 -30.38 -19.77 22.08
CA PRO A 61 -31.82 -19.55 22.17
C PRO A 61 -32.19 -18.10 21.80
N GLN A 62 -33.09 -17.96 20.83
CA GLN A 62 -33.59 -16.66 20.38
C GLN A 62 -34.91 -16.36 21.10
N PHE A 63 -34.94 -15.29 21.89
CA PHE A 63 -36.14 -14.84 22.61
C PHE A 63 -36.86 -13.78 21.78
N SER A 64 -38.19 -13.86 21.77
CA SER A 64 -39.05 -12.88 21.11
C SER A 64 -40.26 -12.54 21.97
N ILE A 65 -40.68 -11.29 21.89
CA ILE A 65 -41.95 -10.85 22.48
C ILE A 65 -42.80 -10.35 21.33
N SER A 66 -44.04 -10.84 21.25
CA SER A 66 -45.00 -10.37 20.24
C SER A 66 -46.38 -10.15 20.87
N ALA A 67 -47.06 -9.11 20.41
CA ALA A 67 -48.44 -8.84 20.78
C ALA A 67 -49.25 -8.54 19.52
N ASN A 68 -50.40 -9.15 19.40
CA ASN A 68 -51.32 -8.96 18.28
C ASN A 68 -52.73 -8.69 18.82
N ALA A 69 -53.40 -7.73 18.21
CA ALA A 69 -54.84 -7.49 18.40
C ALA A 69 -55.48 -7.46 17.02
N MET A 70 -56.60 -8.15 16.87
CA MET A 70 -57.38 -8.17 15.63
C MET A 70 -58.86 -8.14 15.94
N TYR A 71 -59.63 -7.57 15.04
CA TYR A 71 -61.09 -7.59 15.04
C TYR A 71 -61.58 -8.30 13.79
N LEU A 72 -62.48 -9.30 14.00
CA LEU A 72 -63.14 -10.02 12.92
C LEU A 72 -64.52 -9.36 12.70
N SER A 73 -64.70 -8.81 11.52
CA SER A 73 -66.01 -8.18 11.16
C SER A 73 -67.16 -9.18 11.12
N ASP A 74 -66.81 -10.44 10.82
CA ASP A 74 -67.76 -11.56 10.82
C ASP A 74 -67.13 -12.80 11.42
N SER A 75 -67.87 -13.58 12.19
CA SER A 75 -67.44 -14.80 12.85
C SER A 75 -68.23 -15.98 12.34
N PRO A 76 -67.54 -17.08 11.89
CA PRO A 76 -68.29 -18.27 11.49
C PRO A 76 -69.19 -18.79 12.59
N GLU A 77 -70.48 -19.07 12.28
CA GLU A 77 -71.46 -19.64 13.19
C GLU A 77 -71.71 -21.10 12.85
N VAL A 78 -71.82 -21.93 13.88
CA VAL A 78 -72.32 -23.31 13.78
C VAL A 78 -73.40 -23.49 14.79
N MET A 79 -74.56 -23.90 14.30
CA MET A 79 -75.85 -24.07 15.13
C MET A 79 -76.17 -22.79 15.89
N GLY A 80 -75.98 -21.58 15.29
CA GLY A 80 -76.34 -20.31 15.94
C GLY A 80 -75.38 -19.85 17.02
N GLN A 81 -74.23 -20.49 17.16
CA GLN A 81 -73.19 -20.06 18.09
C GLN A 81 -71.90 -19.63 17.28
N SER A 82 -71.45 -18.43 17.58
CA SER A 82 -70.15 -17.93 17.02
C SER A 82 -69.07 -18.85 17.49
N LEU A 83 -68.27 -19.37 16.51
CA LEU A 83 -67.12 -20.24 16.77
C LEU A 83 -65.91 -19.49 17.28
N LEU A 84 -65.78 -18.22 16.92
CA LEU A 84 -64.65 -17.40 17.22
C LEU A 84 -65.08 -16.08 17.87
N PRO A 85 -64.33 -15.57 18.87
CA PRO A 85 -64.56 -14.22 19.36
C PRO A 85 -64.21 -13.20 18.28
N GLN A 86 -65.06 -12.16 18.12
CA GLN A 86 -64.80 -11.07 17.16
C GLN A 86 -63.56 -10.27 17.56
N GLU A 87 -63.37 -10.01 18.85
CA GLU A 87 -62.21 -9.36 19.39
C GLU A 87 -61.20 -10.42 19.81
N GLN A 88 -60.00 -10.39 19.19
CA GLN A 88 -58.92 -11.31 19.54
C GLN A 88 -57.66 -10.50 19.83
N TYR A 89 -57.01 -10.80 20.92
CA TYR A 89 -55.73 -10.26 21.30
C TYR A 89 -54.92 -11.30 22.04
N ARG A 90 -53.58 -11.19 21.86
CA ARG A 90 -52.62 -12.02 22.58
C ARG A 90 -51.29 -11.28 22.75
N ALA A 91 -50.69 -11.49 23.89
CA ALA A 91 -49.29 -11.16 24.13
C ALA A 91 -48.57 -12.46 24.47
N GLN A 92 -47.42 -12.70 23.84
CA GLN A 92 -46.66 -13.93 24.03
C GLN A 92 -45.16 -13.69 24.06
N ILE A 93 -44.47 -14.48 24.85
CA ILE A 93 -43.02 -14.64 24.85
C ILE A 93 -42.73 -15.94 24.12
N GLY A 94 -41.81 -15.89 23.16
CA GLY A 94 -41.29 -17.03 22.40
C GLY A 94 -39.85 -17.28 22.67
N VAL A 95 -39.43 -18.54 22.64
CA VAL A 95 -38.07 -18.98 22.57
C VAL A 95 -37.92 -19.95 21.38
N THR A 96 -36.93 -19.72 20.56
CA THR A 96 -36.59 -20.63 19.45
C THR A 96 -35.11 -20.99 19.53
N GLN A 97 -34.82 -22.30 19.50
CA GLN A 97 -33.46 -22.82 19.50
C GLN A 97 -33.24 -23.62 18.23
N VAL A 98 -32.26 -23.18 17.43
CA VAL A 98 -31.81 -23.95 16.25
C VAL A 98 -31.09 -25.18 16.72
N LEU A 99 -31.56 -26.37 16.33
CA LEU A 99 -30.91 -27.65 16.58
C LEU A 99 -29.98 -28.07 15.39
N TRP A 100 -30.46 -27.79 14.20
CA TRP A 100 -29.75 -28.01 12.95
C TRP A 100 -30.21 -27.01 11.90
N ASP A 101 -29.24 -26.30 11.29
CA ASP A 101 -29.50 -25.21 10.36
C ASP A 101 -29.13 -25.55 8.91
N GLY A 102 -28.80 -26.83 8.65
CA GLY A 102 -28.35 -27.26 7.33
C GLY A 102 -26.98 -26.75 6.92
N GLY A 103 -26.19 -26.27 7.89
CA GLY A 103 -24.84 -25.72 7.64
C GLY A 103 -24.79 -24.23 7.29
N ASN A 104 -25.92 -23.50 7.38
CA ASN A 104 -25.97 -22.07 7.08
C ASN A 104 -25.01 -21.25 7.96
N ILE A 105 -24.97 -21.50 9.27
CA ILE A 105 -24.04 -20.80 10.18
C ILE A 105 -22.58 -21.13 9.83
N SER A 106 -22.28 -22.37 9.48
CA SER A 106 -20.96 -22.78 9.05
C SER A 106 -20.56 -22.10 7.73
N ALA A 107 -21.46 -22.04 6.75
CA ALA A 107 -21.24 -21.35 5.48
C ALA A 107 -21.04 -19.84 5.70
N LYS A 108 -21.85 -19.23 6.58
CA LYS A 108 -21.69 -17.81 6.96
C LYS A 108 -20.32 -17.54 7.59
N LYS A 109 -19.86 -18.41 8.48
CA LYS A 109 -18.52 -18.27 9.08
C LYS A 109 -17.41 -18.38 8.03
N ARG A 110 -17.50 -19.32 7.09
CA ARG A 110 -16.54 -19.44 5.98
C ARG A 110 -16.56 -18.20 5.09
N LEU A 111 -17.75 -17.69 4.79
CA LEU A 111 -17.89 -16.46 4.00
C LEU A 111 -17.23 -15.26 4.70
N THR A 112 -17.48 -15.08 6.01
CA THR A 112 -16.86 -14.02 6.83
C THR A 112 -15.33 -14.13 6.81
N GLY A 113 -14.77 -15.32 7.05
CA GLY A 113 -13.32 -15.52 7.03
C GLY A 113 -12.70 -15.28 5.65
N ALA A 114 -13.36 -15.76 4.57
CA ALA A 114 -12.90 -15.50 3.21
C ALA A 114 -12.96 -14.01 2.83
N GLN A 115 -13.97 -13.28 3.32
CA GLN A 115 -14.08 -11.83 3.12
C GLN A 115 -12.95 -11.10 3.86
N ALA A 116 -12.72 -11.40 5.12
CA ALA A 116 -11.63 -10.84 5.90
C ALA A 116 -10.27 -11.11 5.26
N LYS A 117 -10.03 -12.33 4.76
CA LYS A 117 -8.82 -12.69 4.01
C LYS A 117 -8.66 -11.83 2.76
N ALA A 118 -9.70 -11.68 1.94
CA ALA A 118 -9.63 -10.85 0.73
C ALA A 118 -9.34 -9.38 1.05
N GLU A 119 -9.86 -8.85 2.17
CA GLU A 119 -9.57 -7.50 2.64
C GLU A 119 -8.12 -7.36 3.15
N ILE A 120 -7.59 -8.36 3.85
CA ILE A 120 -6.20 -8.41 4.30
C ILE A 120 -5.25 -8.38 3.10
N GLU A 121 -5.48 -9.24 2.09
CA GLU A 121 -4.63 -9.28 0.90
C GLU A 121 -4.73 -7.99 0.08
N ASN A 122 -5.90 -7.37 -0.01
CA ASN A 122 -6.05 -6.05 -0.63
C ASN A 122 -5.24 -4.97 0.10
N ASN A 123 -5.21 -5.03 1.43
CA ASN A 123 -4.42 -4.11 2.24
C ASN A 123 -2.91 -4.32 2.05
N GLU A 124 -2.46 -5.58 1.85
CA GLU A 124 -1.09 -5.89 1.46
C GLU A 124 -0.72 -5.26 0.11
N VAL A 125 -1.60 -5.30 -0.89
CA VAL A 125 -1.39 -4.63 -2.19
C VAL A 125 -1.18 -3.13 -1.98
N ILE A 126 -2.04 -2.47 -1.19
CA ILE A 126 -1.93 -1.02 -0.91
C ILE A 126 -0.60 -0.69 -0.21
N LEU A 127 -0.18 -1.52 0.76
CA LEU A 127 1.08 -1.31 1.46
C LEU A 127 2.29 -1.57 0.56
N TYR A 128 2.18 -2.50 -0.38
CA TYR A 128 3.25 -2.78 -1.33
C TYR A 128 3.52 -1.61 -2.30
N GLU A 129 2.51 -0.83 -2.66
CA GLU A 129 2.66 0.38 -3.48
C GLU A 129 3.57 1.44 -2.84
N LEU A 130 3.79 1.38 -1.51
CA LEU A 130 4.73 2.28 -0.84
C LEU A 130 6.16 2.09 -1.33
N ASN A 131 6.54 0.89 -1.76
CA ASN A 131 7.88 0.62 -2.27
C ASN A 131 8.21 1.48 -3.50
N ASP A 132 7.27 1.66 -4.42
CA ASP A 132 7.42 2.56 -5.56
C ASP A 132 7.60 4.03 -5.13
N ARG A 133 6.84 4.48 -4.13
CA ARG A 133 6.97 5.84 -3.58
C ARG A 133 8.33 6.04 -2.92
N VAL A 134 8.79 5.06 -2.14
CA VAL A 134 10.12 5.08 -1.52
C VAL A 134 11.19 5.12 -2.61
N ASN A 135 11.09 4.30 -3.66
CA ASN A 135 12.04 4.28 -4.77
C ASN A 135 12.22 5.69 -5.37
N ARG A 136 11.12 6.32 -5.76
CA ARG A 136 11.16 7.65 -6.38
C ARG A 136 11.80 8.71 -5.48
N ILE A 137 11.48 8.71 -4.19
CA ILE A 137 12.03 9.67 -3.24
C ILE A 137 13.51 9.38 -2.98
N PHE A 138 13.86 8.12 -2.73
CA PHE A 138 15.20 7.68 -2.39
C PHE A 138 16.20 7.98 -3.53
N PHE A 139 15.87 7.57 -4.76
CA PHE A 139 16.70 7.85 -5.93
C PHE A 139 16.70 9.34 -6.29
N GLY A 140 15.62 10.07 -6.01
CA GLY A 140 15.57 11.52 -6.10
C GLY A 140 16.61 12.19 -5.17
N ILE A 141 16.71 11.75 -3.91
CA ILE A 141 17.73 12.26 -2.97
C ILE A 141 19.14 11.92 -3.45
N LEU A 142 19.37 10.67 -3.91
CA LEU A 142 20.68 10.26 -4.43
C LEU A 142 21.10 11.11 -5.62
N LEU A 143 20.22 11.33 -6.59
CA LEU A 143 20.50 12.16 -7.76
C LEU A 143 20.86 13.59 -7.35
N GLN A 144 20.04 14.22 -6.49
CA GLN A 144 20.31 15.59 -6.04
C GLN A 144 21.59 15.67 -5.21
N SER A 145 21.93 14.64 -4.42
CA SER A 145 23.19 14.62 -3.65
C SER A 145 24.41 14.53 -4.54
N GLU A 146 24.39 13.70 -5.58
CA GLU A 146 25.48 13.60 -6.55
C GLU A 146 25.57 14.88 -7.41
N SER A 147 24.44 15.45 -7.83
CA SER A 147 24.41 16.72 -8.56
C SER A 147 24.97 17.88 -7.72
N LEU A 148 24.68 17.90 -6.41
CA LEU A 148 25.23 18.90 -5.50
C LEU A 148 26.75 18.78 -5.37
N ARG A 149 27.26 17.56 -5.23
CA ARG A 149 28.70 17.29 -5.18
C ARG A 149 29.40 17.73 -6.46
N GLN A 150 28.79 17.43 -7.63
CA GLN A 150 29.32 17.81 -8.94
C GLN A 150 29.30 19.33 -9.13
N ASN A 151 28.21 20.00 -8.78
CA ASN A 151 28.13 21.47 -8.84
C ASN A 151 29.19 22.14 -7.96
N GLY A 152 29.46 21.60 -6.75
CA GLY A 152 30.56 22.08 -5.91
C GLY A 152 31.92 21.94 -6.58
N THR A 153 32.17 20.86 -7.34
CA THR A 153 33.38 20.70 -8.13
C THR A 153 33.48 21.74 -9.26
N HIS A 154 32.35 21.97 -9.96
CA HIS A 154 32.28 22.99 -11.02
C HIS A 154 32.53 24.40 -10.49
N GLN A 155 31.93 24.79 -9.34
CA GLN A 155 32.18 26.07 -8.68
C GLN A 155 33.67 26.23 -8.31
N LYS A 156 34.31 25.15 -7.86
CA LYS A 156 35.78 25.18 -7.61
C LYS A 156 36.59 25.41 -8.88
N ASP A 157 36.26 24.73 -9.97
CA ASP A 157 36.96 24.90 -11.26
C ASP A 157 36.82 26.36 -11.78
N ILE A 158 35.63 26.97 -11.60
CA ILE A 158 35.43 28.39 -11.94
C ILE A 158 36.25 29.29 -11.02
N GLY A 159 36.30 29.02 -9.72
CA GLY A 159 37.12 29.77 -8.75
C GLY A 159 38.60 29.73 -9.08
N ASP A 160 39.11 28.55 -9.47
CA ASP A 160 40.50 28.38 -9.91
C ASP A 160 40.81 29.16 -11.22
N ALA A 161 39.81 29.27 -12.12
CA ALA A 161 39.89 30.08 -13.33
C ALA A 161 39.90 31.57 -13.03
N ILE A 162 39.00 32.05 -12.10
CA ILE A 162 38.97 33.44 -11.64
C ILE A 162 40.32 33.85 -11.08
N ALA A 163 40.90 33.09 -10.15
CA ALA A 163 42.22 33.37 -9.59
C ALA A 163 43.32 33.46 -10.67
N SER A 164 43.17 32.64 -11.72
CA SER A 164 44.13 32.68 -12.86
C SER A 164 43.96 33.96 -13.68
N VAL A 165 42.73 34.39 -13.98
CA VAL A 165 42.44 35.61 -14.75
C VAL A 165 42.81 36.86 -13.96
N GLU A 166 42.59 36.89 -12.62
CA GLU A 166 43.06 37.94 -11.73
C GLU A 166 44.59 38.14 -11.82
N ALA A 167 45.32 37.03 -11.77
CA ALA A 167 46.80 37.08 -11.93
C ALA A 167 47.23 37.57 -13.33
N MET A 168 46.49 37.22 -14.39
CA MET A 168 46.70 37.72 -15.75
C MET A 168 46.38 39.22 -15.87
N ALA A 169 45.28 39.70 -15.24
CA ALA A 169 44.91 41.09 -15.24
C ALA A 169 45.93 41.96 -14.51
N ALA A 170 46.48 41.48 -13.37
CA ALA A 170 47.57 42.12 -12.66
C ALA A 170 48.84 42.30 -13.52
N ASN A 171 49.06 41.39 -14.50
CA ASN A 171 50.14 41.43 -15.45
C ASN A 171 49.76 42.15 -16.79
N GLY A 172 48.56 42.71 -16.90
CA GLY A 172 48.06 43.41 -18.08
C GLY A 172 47.73 42.55 -19.28
N THR A 173 47.57 41.22 -19.09
CA THR A 173 47.27 40.23 -20.14
C THR A 173 45.80 39.75 -20.13
N ALA A 174 44.97 40.19 -19.17
CA ALA A 174 43.51 40.02 -19.14
C ALA A 174 42.86 41.33 -18.73
N ASN A 175 41.55 41.45 -18.94
CA ASN A 175 40.80 42.68 -18.63
C ASN A 175 39.58 42.37 -17.71
N GLU A 176 38.92 43.43 -17.27
CA GLU A 176 37.75 43.34 -16.39
C GLU A 176 36.59 42.55 -17.04
N TYR A 177 36.44 42.58 -18.35
CA TYR A 177 35.42 41.80 -19.07
C TYR A 177 35.64 40.27 -18.88
N ASP A 178 36.87 39.80 -18.94
CA ASP A 178 37.22 38.40 -18.74
C ASP A 178 36.86 37.93 -17.31
N LEU A 179 37.12 38.78 -16.32
CA LEU A 179 36.80 38.50 -14.93
C LEU A 179 35.28 38.45 -14.74
N ASN A 180 34.55 39.50 -15.22
CA ASN A 180 33.12 39.56 -15.12
C ASN A 180 32.38 38.36 -15.75
N LEU A 181 32.91 37.80 -16.86
CA LEU A 181 32.37 36.59 -17.49
C LEU A 181 32.41 35.40 -16.54
N LEU A 182 33.56 35.17 -15.88
CA LEU A 182 33.74 34.07 -14.93
C LEU A 182 32.93 34.28 -13.64
N GLU A 183 32.77 35.53 -13.17
CA GLU A 183 31.95 35.83 -12.01
C GLU A 183 30.46 35.55 -12.29
N VAL A 184 29.97 35.88 -13.50
CA VAL A 184 28.60 35.55 -13.93
C VAL A 184 28.41 34.03 -13.92
N GLU A 185 29.40 33.29 -14.42
CA GLU A 185 29.34 31.83 -14.45
C GLU A 185 29.35 31.21 -13.04
N LEU A 186 30.13 31.78 -12.11
CA LEU A 186 30.10 31.40 -10.70
C LEU A 186 28.72 31.69 -10.06
N LEU A 187 28.08 32.81 -10.38
CA LEU A 187 26.75 33.14 -9.88
C LEU A 187 25.70 32.15 -10.44
N ASN A 188 25.78 31.79 -11.73
CA ASN A 188 24.93 30.76 -12.33
C ASN A 188 25.08 29.42 -11.62
N ALA A 189 26.30 28.99 -11.34
CA ALA A 189 26.59 27.75 -10.61
C ALA A 189 26.05 27.79 -9.16
N LYS A 190 26.13 28.93 -8.46
CA LYS A 190 25.52 29.12 -7.14
C LYS A 190 23.99 29.13 -7.17
N GLN A 191 23.40 29.70 -8.21
CA GLN A 191 21.94 29.64 -8.41
C GLN A 191 21.51 28.18 -8.59
N LYS A 192 22.22 27.40 -9.40
CA LYS A 192 21.97 25.98 -9.60
C LYS A 192 22.11 25.17 -8.32
N GLU A 193 23.11 25.48 -7.50
CA GLU A 193 23.28 24.90 -6.16
C GLU A 193 22.04 25.12 -5.29
N SER A 194 21.47 26.34 -5.30
CA SER A 194 20.29 26.66 -4.53
C SER A 194 19.04 25.86 -4.98
N GLU A 195 18.87 25.68 -6.29
CA GLU A 195 17.81 24.83 -6.86
C GLU A 195 17.96 23.38 -6.41
N ILE A 196 19.17 22.80 -6.53
CA ILE A 196 19.47 21.43 -6.15
C ILE A 196 19.23 21.23 -4.65
N LYS A 197 19.71 22.14 -3.78
CA LYS A 197 19.51 22.10 -2.33
C LYS A 197 18.05 22.15 -1.97
N SER A 198 17.26 23.01 -2.61
CA SER A 198 15.83 23.13 -2.37
C SER A 198 15.09 21.82 -2.70
N LEU A 199 15.34 21.24 -3.87
CA LEU A 199 14.72 19.99 -4.30
C LEU A 199 15.17 18.80 -3.45
N ARG A 200 16.46 18.71 -3.09
CA ARG A 200 16.99 17.69 -2.18
C ARG A 200 16.30 17.79 -0.81
N SER A 201 16.18 19.00 -0.25
CA SER A 201 15.51 19.24 1.03
C SER A 201 14.04 18.81 0.99
N ALA A 202 13.34 19.06 -0.12
CA ALA A 202 11.95 18.64 -0.30
C ALA A 202 11.84 17.09 -0.28
N TYR A 203 12.67 16.37 -1.03
CA TYR A 203 12.69 14.90 -1.01
C TYR A 203 13.06 14.35 0.36
N MET A 204 14.02 14.94 1.08
CA MET A 204 14.40 14.52 2.43
C MET A 204 13.24 14.68 3.42
N LYS A 205 12.50 15.80 3.34
CA LYS A 205 11.29 16.01 4.15
C LYS A 205 10.20 14.99 3.82
N MET A 206 9.99 14.68 2.53
CA MET A 206 9.04 13.66 2.11
C MET A 206 9.44 12.28 2.66
N LEU A 207 10.72 11.90 2.56
CA LEU A 207 11.20 10.63 3.12
C LEU A 207 11.03 10.60 4.62
N SER A 208 11.46 11.66 5.32
CA SER A 208 11.33 11.79 6.78
C SER A 208 9.88 11.60 7.25
N PHE A 209 8.93 12.20 6.55
CA PHE A 209 7.50 12.05 6.85
C PHE A 209 7.02 10.61 6.59
N LEU A 210 7.44 10.02 5.46
CA LEU A 210 7.01 8.67 5.06
C LEU A 210 7.51 7.59 6.03
N ILE A 211 8.76 7.68 6.48
CA ILE A 211 9.40 6.70 7.38
C ILE A 211 9.29 7.05 8.86
N ASN A 212 8.67 8.18 9.22
CA ASN A 212 8.58 8.71 10.59
C ASN A 212 9.94 8.74 11.32
N ARG A 213 11.00 9.05 10.59
CA ARG A 213 12.36 9.23 11.13
C ARG A 213 12.95 10.51 10.57
N ARG A 214 13.67 11.27 11.38
CA ARG A 214 14.33 12.49 10.92
C ARG A 214 15.38 12.13 9.85
N VAL A 215 15.22 12.73 8.67
CA VAL A 215 16.16 12.70 7.56
C VAL A 215 16.55 14.14 7.28
N ASP A 216 17.80 14.48 7.54
CA ASP A 216 18.32 15.84 7.38
C ASP A 216 19.61 15.83 6.52
N GLU A 217 20.23 16.99 6.36
CA GLU A 217 21.39 17.17 5.49
C GLU A 217 22.58 16.30 5.86
N ASN A 218 22.68 15.87 7.13
CA ASN A 218 23.76 15.01 7.65
C ASN A 218 23.44 13.51 7.43
N THR A 219 22.19 13.18 7.04
CA THR A 219 21.81 11.80 6.79
C THR A 219 22.40 11.32 5.48
N THR A 220 23.22 10.29 5.55
CA THR A 220 23.79 9.64 4.36
C THR A 220 22.89 8.49 3.92
N LEU A 221 22.47 8.48 2.66
CA LEU A 221 21.80 7.34 2.05
C LEU A 221 22.84 6.37 1.49
N ALA A 222 22.70 5.08 1.82
CA ALA A 222 23.53 4.05 1.22
C ALA A 222 23.15 3.90 -0.25
N ARG A 223 24.12 4.11 -1.14
CA ARG A 223 23.89 3.85 -2.56
C ARG A 223 23.68 2.35 -2.76
N PRO A 224 22.53 1.92 -3.31
CA PRO A 224 22.29 0.51 -3.55
C PRO A 224 23.25 -0.05 -4.61
N GLU A 225 23.57 -1.33 -4.48
CA GLU A 225 24.34 -2.03 -5.50
C GLU A 225 23.47 -2.36 -6.71
N SER A 226 24.08 -2.27 -7.91
CA SER A 226 23.45 -2.73 -9.15
C SER A 226 23.29 -4.26 -9.09
N SER A 227 22.12 -4.76 -9.47
CA SER A 227 21.87 -6.21 -9.53
C SER A 227 22.36 -6.75 -10.88
N GLU A 228 23.27 -7.72 -10.85
CA GLU A 228 23.75 -8.39 -12.07
C GLU A 228 22.67 -9.31 -12.65
N GLU A 229 21.77 -9.86 -11.81
CA GLU A 229 20.70 -10.75 -12.23
C GLU A 229 19.34 -10.29 -11.70
N LEU A 230 18.43 -9.99 -12.62
CA LEU A 230 17.04 -9.62 -12.32
C LEU A 230 16.15 -10.84 -12.56
N LYS A 231 15.49 -11.31 -11.50
CA LYS A 231 14.58 -12.45 -11.59
C LYS A 231 13.27 -12.05 -12.28
N ALA A 232 12.80 -12.90 -13.20
CA ALA A 232 11.60 -12.66 -14.00
C ALA A 232 10.31 -13.22 -13.38
N GLU A 233 10.39 -13.92 -12.23
CA GLU A 233 9.23 -14.46 -11.54
C GLU A 233 8.44 -13.32 -10.86
N ILE A 234 7.12 -13.32 -11.03
CA ILE A 234 6.25 -12.30 -10.44
C ILE A 234 5.66 -12.87 -9.14
N LEU A 235 6.09 -12.31 -8.01
CA LEU A 235 5.67 -12.68 -6.65
C LEU A 235 4.90 -11.53 -5.97
N ARG A 236 4.12 -10.81 -6.75
CA ARG A 236 3.37 -9.64 -6.33
C ARG A 236 2.16 -10.00 -5.45
N PRO A 237 1.87 -9.22 -4.39
CA PRO A 237 0.74 -9.46 -3.49
C PRO A 237 -0.63 -9.39 -4.18
N GLU A 238 -0.72 -8.76 -5.37
CA GLU A 238 -1.95 -8.78 -6.16
C GLU A 238 -2.37 -10.20 -6.56
N LEU A 239 -1.43 -11.13 -6.73
CA LEU A 239 -1.75 -12.52 -7.04
C LEU A 239 -2.44 -13.21 -5.87
N ASP A 240 -1.97 -12.97 -4.65
CA ASP A 240 -2.60 -13.50 -3.42
C ASP A 240 -3.98 -12.86 -3.21
N TYR A 241 -4.12 -11.57 -3.50
CA TYR A 241 -5.42 -10.91 -3.48
C TYR A 241 -6.41 -11.54 -4.46
N TYR A 242 -6.01 -11.84 -5.71
CA TYR A 242 -6.90 -12.51 -6.66
C TYR A 242 -7.25 -13.94 -6.21
N ALA A 243 -6.29 -14.67 -5.63
CA ALA A 243 -6.55 -15.99 -5.05
C ALA A 243 -7.56 -15.91 -3.89
N ALA A 244 -7.42 -14.95 -2.98
CA ALA A 244 -8.37 -14.72 -1.90
C ALA A 244 -9.77 -14.31 -2.42
N ARG A 245 -9.84 -13.56 -3.51
CA ARG A 245 -11.11 -13.22 -4.18
C ARG A 245 -11.81 -14.45 -4.79
N GLU A 246 -11.06 -15.41 -5.34
CA GLU A 246 -11.64 -16.68 -5.80
C GLU A 246 -12.16 -17.53 -4.64
N GLU A 247 -11.43 -17.57 -3.52
CA GLU A 247 -11.86 -18.25 -2.29
C GLU A 247 -13.14 -17.63 -1.71
N LEU A 248 -13.26 -16.32 -1.72
CA LEU A 248 -14.48 -15.62 -1.31
C LEU A 248 -15.69 -16.04 -2.16
N LEU A 249 -15.51 -16.14 -3.48
CA LEU A 249 -16.57 -16.59 -4.39
C LEU A 249 -16.94 -18.06 -4.14
N GLU A 250 -16.00 -18.93 -3.78
CA GLU A 250 -16.31 -20.30 -3.39
C GLU A 250 -17.09 -20.36 -2.08
N ALA A 251 -16.72 -19.54 -1.09
CA ALA A 251 -17.49 -19.43 0.16
C ALA A 251 -18.92 -18.89 -0.08
N GLN A 252 -19.11 -18.02 -1.07
CA GLN A 252 -20.46 -17.58 -1.49
C GLN A 252 -21.27 -18.74 -2.06
N LYS A 253 -20.65 -19.62 -2.87
CA LYS A 253 -21.30 -20.81 -3.40
C LYS A 253 -21.72 -21.77 -2.29
N ASP A 254 -20.86 -21.98 -1.27
CA ASP A 254 -21.22 -22.77 -0.09
C ASP A 254 -22.43 -22.21 0.65
N SER A 255 -22.59 -20.87 0.66
CA SER A 255 -23.78 -20.22 1.26
C SER A 255 -25.05 -20.47 0.43
N VAL A 256 -24.95 -20.55 -0.90
CA VAL A 256 -26.06 -20.95 -1.77
C VAL A 256 -26.45 -22.40 -1.46
N ASP A 257 -25.48 -23.31 -1.40
CA ASP A 257 -25.72 -24.71 -1.11
C ASP A 257 -26.36 -24.94 0.27
N ALA A 258 -25.88 -24.23 1.30
CA ALA A 258 -26.47 -24.27 2.65
C ALA A 258 -27.92 -23.78 2.67
N GLY A 259 -28.25 -22.79 1.83
CA GLY A 259 -29.60 -22.26 1.69
C GLY A 259 -30.64 -23.24 1.13
N LEU A 260 -30.20 -24.35 0.53
CA LEU A 260 -31.06 -25.41 -0.02
C LEU A 260 -31.45 -26.47 1.00
N THR A 261 -30.81 -26.47 2.16
CA THR A 261 -31.00 -27.50 3.19
C THR A 261 -32.14 -27.14 4.14
N PRO A 262 -32.84 -28.15 4.71
CA PRO A 262 -33.85 -27.90 5.73
C PRO A 262 -33.23 -27.40 7.04
N LYS A 263 -34.10 -26.85 7.92
CA LYS A 263 -33.74 -26.40 9.27
C LYS A 263 -34.63 -27.10 10.29
N ILE A 264 -34.03 -27.47 11.42
CA ILE A 264 -34.72 -28.06 12.55
C ILE A 264 -34.49 -27.16 13.76
N SER A 265 -35.62 -26.75 14.39
CA SER A 265 -35.59 -25.89 15.58
C SER A 265 -36.50 -26.41 16.66
N LEU A 266 -36.12 -26.24 17.90
CA LEU A 266 -37.03 -26.36 19.05
C LEU A 266 -37.66 -24.98 19.28
N PHE A 267 -38.95 -24.94 19.57
CA PHE A 267 -39.65 -23.72 19.92
C PHE A 267 -40.54 -23.88 21.13
N GLY A 268 -40.72 -22.81 21.85
CA GLY A 268 -41.66 -22.69 22.94
C GLY A 268 -42.28 -21.31 22.99
N TYR A 269 -43.59 -21.25 23.26
CA TYR A 269 -44.29 -19.99 23.43
C TYR A 269 -45.12 -20.05 24.71
N GLY A 270 -45.14 -18.96 25.47
CA GLY A 270 -46.03 -18.75 26.61
C GLY A 270 -46.68 -17.37 26.48
N GLY A 271 -47.96 -17.30 26.72
CA GLY A 271 -48.69 -16.04 26.54
C GLY A 271 -49.99 -15.94 27.29
N TYR A 272 -50.62 -14.77 27.18
CA TYR A 272 -51.95 -14.46 27.69
C TYR A 272 -52.78 -13.83 26.60
N GLY A 273 -54.06 -14.21 26.51
CA GLY A 273 -54.95 -13.58 25.54
C GLY A 273 -56.24 -14.36 25.28
N LYS A 274 -57.02 -13.77 24.39
CA LYS A 274 -58.26 -14.31 23.83
C LYS A 274 -58.03 -14.52 22.34
N SER A 275 -57.93 -15.78 21.90
CA SER A 275 -57.54 -16.08 20.52
C SER A 275 -58.04 -17.44 20.07
N SER A 276 -58.52 -17.52 18.85
CA SER A 276 -58.89 -18.77 18.19
C SER A 276 -57.70 -19.73 18.01
N PHE A 277 -56.47 -19.24 17.98
CA PHE A 277 -55.25 -20.02 17.76
C PHE A 277 -55.04 -21.10 18.83
N ALA A 278 -55.40 -20.85 20.08
CA ALA A 278 -55.25 -21.82 21.16
C ALA A 278 -56.63 -22.34 21.70
N SER A 279 -57.69 -22.21 20.91
CA SER A 279 -59.05 -22.49 21.31
C SER A 279 -59.47 -21.71 22.56
N LEU A 280 -58.93 -20.51 22.75
CA LEU A 280 -59.23 -19.65 23.90
C LEU A 280 -60.40 -18.77 23.57
N ARG A 281 -61.62 -19.19 23.97
CA ARG A 281 -62.81 -18.35 23.92
C ARG A 281 -62.81 -17.28 25.02
N ASP A 282 -62.12 -17.60 26.12
CA ASP A 282 -61.94 -16.71 27.27
C ASP A 282 -60.46 -16.32 27.39
N GLU A 283 -60.20 -15.26 28.10
CA GLU A 283 -58.83 -14.79 28.42
C GLU A 283 -58.12 -15.81 29.32
N LYS A 284 -57.03 -16.38 28.84
CA LYS A 284 -56.27 -17.39 29.59
C LYS A 284 -54.77 -17.29 29.32
N PHE A 285 -54.00 -17.77 30.29
CA PHE A 285 -52.60 -18.13 30.06
C PHE A 285 -52.55 -19.45 29.27
N TYR A 286 -51.59 -19.51 28.34
CA TYR A 286 -51.31 -20.70 27.55
C TYR A 286 -49.81 -20.89 27.36
N GLY A 287 -49.42 -22.12 27.15
CA GLY A 287 -48.08 -22.49 26.77
C GLY A 287 -48.13 -23.60 25.74
N LEU A 288 -47.21 -23.54 24.80
CA LEU A 288 -47.02 -24.58 23.80
C LEU A 288 -45.54 -24.70 23.45
N GLY A 289 -45.09 -25.88 23.05
CA GLY A 289 -43.73 -26.14 22.61
C GLY A 289 -43.70 -27.30 21.64
N GLY A 290 -42.68 -27.36 20.85
CA GLY A 290 -42.57 -28.39 19.84
C GLY A 290 -41.27 -28.29 19.03
N ILE A 291 -41.15 -29.16 18.05
CA ILE A 291 -40.08 -29.18 17.07
C ILE A 291 -40.65 -28.60 15.76
N SER A 292 -39.91 -27.67 15.18
CA SER A 292 -40.21 -27.09 13.86
C SER A 292 -39.23 -27.63 12.84
N PHE A 293 -39.77 -28.15 11.74
CA PHE A 293 -39.03 -28.50 10.54
C PHE A 293 -39.44 -27.50 9.44
N SER A 294 -38.46 -26.80 8.87
CA SER A 294 -38.71 -25.87 7.77
C SER A 294 -37.79 -26.12 6.60
N TRP A 295 -38.32 -26.20 5.40
CA TRP A 295 -37.59 -26.42 4.17
C TRP A 295 -38.17 -25.52 3.09
N SER A 296 -37.31 -24.65 2.53
CA SER A 296 -37.74 -23.70 1.51
C SER A 296 -37.35 -24.23 0.11
N PHE A 297 -38.32 -24.64 -0.68
CA PHE A 297 -38.09 -25.10 -2.04
C PHE A 297 -37.92 -23.96 -3.05
N GLY A 298 -38.26 -22.74 -2.72
CA GLY A 298 -38.11 -21.58 -3.61
C GLY A 298 -36.68 -21.30 -4.03
N ASN A 299 -35.72 -21.62 -3.17
CA ASN A 299 -34.29 -21.42 -3.45
C ASN A 299 -33.78 -22.32 -4.61
N TYR A 300 -34.40 -23.47 -4.85
CA TYR A 300 -34.06 -24.35 -5.97
C TYR A 300 -34.34 -23.70 -7.33
N TYR A 301 -35.27 -22.75 -7.42
CA TYR A 301 -35.57 -22.07 -8.68
C TYR A 301 -34.43 -21.14 -9.13
N THR A 302 -33.63 -20.63 -8.20
CA THR A 302 -32.57 -19.68 -8.47
C THR A 302 -31.16 -20.26 -8.31
N GLU A 303 -31.02 -21.43 -7.68
CA GLU A 303 -29.76 -22.11 -7.37
C GLU A 303 -28.81 -22.16 -8.57
N GLN A 304 -29.28 -22.72 -9.69
CA GLN A 304 -28.46 -22.90 -10.87
C GLN A 304 -27.92 -21.56 -11.40
N ASN A 305 -28.77 -20.54 -11.47
CA ASN A 305 -28.39 -19.22 -11.94
C ASN A 305 -27.39 -18.53 -10.98
N GLU A 306 -27.59 -18.66 -9.67
CA GLU A 306 -26.66 -18.11 -8.67
C GLU A 306 -25.29 -18.80 -8.76
N LYS A 307 -25.25 -20.13 -8.91
CA LYS A 307 -23.98 -20.88 -9.12
C LYS A 307 -23.28 -20.50 -10.44
N LEU A 308 -24.05 -20.33 -11.52
CA LEU A 308 -23.50 -19.87 -12.81
C LEU A 308 -22.95 -18.44 -12.71
N LYS A 309 -23.65 -17.54 -12.02
CA LYS A 309 -23.20 -16.17 -11.73
C LYS A 309 -21.88 -16.17 -10.93
N ILE A 310 -21.78 -16.99 -9.88
CA ILE A 310 -20.55 -17.15 -9.09
C ILE A 310 -19.42 -17.71 -9.98
N SER A 311 -19.70 -18.72 -10.81
CA SER A 311 -18.74 -19.27 -11.76
C SER A 311 -18.24 -18.22 -12.77
N ALA A 312 -19.14 -17.39 -13.29
CA ALA A 312 -18.78 -16.26 -14.14
C ALA A 312 -17.93 -15.23 -13.39
N GLY A 313 -18.24 -14.94 -12.11
CA GLY A 313 -17.45 -14.11 -11.23
C GLY A 313 -16.03 -14.64 -11.03
N LYS A 314 -15.85 -15.95 -10.79
CA LYS A 314 -14.53 -16.58 -10.69
C LYS A 314 -13.72 -16.43 -11.97
N LYS A 315 -14.36 -16.67 -13.12
CA LYS A 315 -13.70 -16.44 -14.43
C LYS A 315 -13.28 -14.99 -14.60
N ALA A 316 -14.11 -14.03 -14.20
CA ALA A 316 -13.78 -12.61 -14.27
C ALA A 316 -12.57 -12.25 -13.36
N VAL A 317 -12.47 -12.85 -12.18
CA VAL A 317 -11.29 -12.66 -11.28
C VAL A 317 -10.04 -13.22 -11.95
N ARG A 318 -10.09 -14.41 -12.57
CA ARG A 318 -8.95 -14.99 -13.29
C ARG A 318 -8.49 -14.12 -14.45
N VAL A 319 -9.43 -13.63 -15.26
CA VAL A 319 -9.11 -12.72 -16.37
C VAL A 319 -8.40 -11.46 -15.85
N ARG A 320 -8.81 -10.92 -14.70
CA ARG A 320 -8.11 -9.77 -14.09
C ARG A 320 -6.71 -10.13 -13.60
N ALA A 321 -6.52 -11.32 -13.03
CA ALA A 321 -5.20 -11.80 -12.65
C ALA A 321 -4.29 -11.99 -13.88
N GLU A 322 -4.82 -12.56 -14.96
CA GLU A 322 -4.10 -12.70 -16.24
C GLU A 322 -3.75 -11.33 -16.84
N GLU A 323 -4.69 -10.39 -16.84
CA GLU A 323 -4.46 -9.01 -17.28
C GLU A 323 -3.37 -8.32 -16.43
N PHE A 324 -3.40 -8.48 -15.11
CA PHE A 324 -2.37 -7.97 -14.22
C PHE A 324 -0.99 -8.52 -14.57
N VAL A 325 -0.87 -9.85 -14.73
CA VAL A 325 0.39 -10.51 -15.12
C VAL A 325 0.85 -10.04 -16.51
N PHE A 326 -0.07 -9.92 -17.46
CA PHE A 326 0.23 -9.43 -18.81
C PHE A 326 0.80 -8.01 -18.78
N ASN A 327 0.12 -7.09 -18.08
CA ASN A 327 0.56 -5.69 -17.96
C ASN A 327 1.87 -5.57 -17.18
N THR A 328 2.07 -6.40 -16.17
CA THR A 328 3.33 -6.44 -15.41
C THR A 328 4.48 -6.90 -16.30
N ARG A 329 4.29 -7.94 -17.12
CA ARG A 329 5.30 -8.41 -18.10
C ARG A 329 5.64 -7.35 -19.14
N LEU A 330 4.65 -6.60 -19.64
CA LEU A 330 4.92 -5.49 -20.56
C LEU A 330 5.82 -4.42 -19.90
N LYS A 331 5.53 -4.05 -18.66
CA LYS A 331 6.36 -3.11 -17.91
C LYS A 331 7.77 -3.67 -17.66
N MET A 332 7.89 -4.95 -17.34
CA MET A 332 9.19 -5.60 -17.16
C MET A 332 10.04 -5.55 -18.43
N ILE A 333 9.43 -5.83 -19.60
CA ILE A 333 10.13 -5.73 -20.90
C ILE A 333 10.60 -4.30 -21.15
N GLN A 334 9.76 -3.31 -20.83
CA GLN A 334 10.13 -1.90 -20.97
C GLN A 334 11.29 -1.54 -20.04
N GLU A 335 11.23 -1.90 -18.74
CA GLU A 335 12.30 -1.61 -17.79
C GLU A 335 13.61 -2.33 -18.16
N ASP A 336 13.56 -3.58 -18.63
CA ASP A 336 14.74 -4.30 -19.10
C ASP A 336 15.41 -3.59 -20.28
N GLY A 337 14.60 -3.12 -21.24
CA GLY A 337 15.09 -2.31 -22.37
C GLY A 337 15.74 -1.00 -21.92
N GLU A 338 15.13 -0.29 -20.97
CA GLU A 338 15.69 0.94 -20.41
C GLU A 338 16.97 0.68 -19.63
N ILE A 339 17.04 -0.39 -18.82
CA ILE A 339 18.25 -0.77 -18.06
C ILE A 339 19.41 -1.04 -19.02
N LYS A 340 19.20 -1.81 -20.10
CA LYS A 340 20.21 -2.10 -21.11
C LYS A 340 20.68 -0.82 -21.81
N LYS A 341 19.73 0.02 -22.24
CA LYS A 341 20.03 1.33 -22.84
C LYS A 341 20.90 2.19 -21.92
N MET A 342 20.52 2.31 -20.63
CA MET A 342 21.30 3.09 -19.66
C MET A 342 22.70 2.50 -19.48
N GLY A 343 22.84 1.18 -19.47
CA GLY A 343 24.16 0.53 -19.41
C GLY A 343 25.08 0.94 -20.57
N GLU A 344 24.56 0.96 -21.80
CA GLU A 344 25.32 1.41 -22.97
C GLU A 344 25.66 2.91 -22.93
N LEU A 345 24.69 3.74 -22.50
CA LEU A 345 24.91 5.19 -22.38
C LEU A 345 25.97 5.50 -21.35
N ILE A 346 25.93 4.89 -20.16
CA ILE A 346 26.91 5.07 -19.09
C ILE A 346 28.32 4.75 -19.56
N ALA A 347 28.49 3.67 -20.33
CA ALA A 347 29.81 3.31 -20.88
C ALA A 347 30.38 4.39 -21.83
N ARG A 348 29.51 4.98 -22.67
CA ARG A 348 29.89 6.09 -23.57
C ARG A 348 30.10 7.39 -22.80
N ASP A 349 29.24 7.70 -21.82
CA ASP A 349 29.38 8.92 -21.00
C ASP A 349 30.69 8.93 -20.22
N ALA A 350 31.11 7.80 -19.68
CA ALA A 350 32.41 7.68 -18.99
C ALA A 350 33.59 8.11 -19.89
N GLU A 351 33.54 7.70 -21.16
CA GLU A 351 34.57 8.10 -22.15
C GLU A 351 34.45 9.59 -22.53
N ILE A 352 33.22 10.08 -22.72
CA ILE A 352 32.97 11.51 -23.01
C ILE A 352 33.49 12.37 -21.84
N VAL A 353 33.19 12.01 -20.60
CA VAL A 353 33.66 12.72 -19.40
C VAL A 353 35.18 12.72 -19.34
N ARG A 354 35.84 11.59 -19.63
CA ARG A 354 37.29 11.48 -19.66
C ARG A 354 37.90 12.45 -20.69
N LEU A 355 37.35 12.47 -21.90
CA LEU A 355 37.79 13.36 -22.97
C LEU A 355 37.53 14.84 -22.65
N ARG A 356 36.36 15.18 -22.14
CA ARG A 356 36.00 16.55 -21.74
C ARG A 356 36.91 17.08 -20.64
N LYS A 357 37.25 16.28 -19.64
CA LYS A 357 38.24 16.64 -18.60
C LYS A 357 39.59 17.00 -19.22
N SER A 358 40.09 16.19 -20.17
CA SER A 358 41.35 16.46 -20.88
C SER A 358 41.26 17.76 -21.68
N ILE A 359 40.17 17.97 -22.44
CA ILE A 359 39.98 19.19 -23.26
C ILE A 359 39.93 20.42 -22.36
N THR A 360 39.18 20.38 -21.25
CA THR A 360 39.05 21.50 -20.32
C THR A 360 40.41 21.87 -19.68
N ASN A 361 41.20 20.85 -19.29
CA ASN A 361 42.54 21.09 -18.75
C ASN A 361 43.47 21.76 -19.78
N ILE A 362 43.43 21.31 -21.06
CA ILE A 362 44.16 21.93 -22.14
C ILE A 362 43.66 23.36 -22.40
N ALA A 363 42.32 23.55 -22.40
CA ALA A 363 41.72 24.87 -22.59
C ALA A 363 42.17 25.85 -21.50
N LEU A 364 42.19 25.42 -20.23
CA LEU A 364 42.68 26.23 -19.11
C LEU A 364 44.14 26.66 -19.33
N ALA A 365 45.02 25.73 -19.72
CA ALA A 365 46.43 26.03 -20.01
C ALA A 365 46.55 27.01 -21.18
N ARG A 366 45.80 26.86 -22.25
CA ARG A 366 45.79 27.75 -23.42
C ARG A 366 45.24 29.13 -23.09
N MET A 367 44.21 29.24 -22.26
CA MET A 367 43.70 30.51 -21.76
C MET A 367 44.75 31.24 -20.94
N LYS A 368 45.43 30.55 -20.01
CA LYS A 368 46.55 31.11 -19.21
C LYS A 368 47.71 31.65 -20.08
N ASN A 369 47.92 31.04 -21.23
CA ASN A 369 48.94 31.47 -22.19
C ASN A 369 48.41 32.48 -23.24
N GLY A 370 47.17 32.96 -23.09
CA GLY A 370 46.56 33.91 -24.00
C GLY A 370 46.27 33.41 -25.42
N THR A 371 46.26 32.07 -25.63
CA THR A 371 46.07 31.43 -26.97
C THR A 371 44.61 31.09 -27.28
N ILE A 372 43.70 31.18 -26.31
CA ILE A 372 42.24 31.15 -26.48
C ILE A 372 41.61 32.21 -25.57
N SER A 373 40.38 32.59 -25.87
CA SER A 373 39.63 33.55 -25.07
C SER A 373 39.07 32.92 -23.79
N THR A 374 38.75 33.75 -22.78
CA THR A 374 38.02 33.35 -21.58
C THR A 374 36.68 32.74 -21.95
N THR A 375 35.98 33.30 -22.96
CA THR A 375 34.69 32.75 -23.48
C THR A 375 34.86 31.33 -24.04
N ASP A 376 35.93 31.05 -24.78
CA ASP A 376 36.18 29.71 -25.30
C ASP A 376 36.48 28.72 -24.18
N PHE A 377 37.20 29.13 -23.14
CA PHE A 377 37.41 28.30 -21.95
C PHE A 377 36.09 28.00 -21.22
N ILE A 378 35.27 29.01 -20.97
CA ILE A 378 33.95 28.83 -20.32
C ILE A 378 33.08 27.84 -21.10
N ARG A 379 33.09 27.89 -22.44
CA ARG A 379 32.36 26.94 -23.28
C ARG A 379 32.83 25.50 -23.05
N GLU A 380 34.13 25.24 -22.96
CA GLU A 380 34.64 23.89 -22.71
C GLU A 380 34.39 23.45 -21.26
N LEU A 381 34.45 24.37 -20.30
CA LEU A 381 34.15 24.12 -18.90
C LEU A 381 32.67 23.69 -18.71
N ASN A 382 31.74 24.39 -19.34
CA ASN A 382 30.31 24.10 -19.30
C ASN A 382 29.97 22.79 -20.03
N ALA A 383 30.68 22.52 -21.14
CA ALA A 383 30.52 21.24 -21.84
C ALA A 383 31.02 20.03 -21.02
N LYS A 384 32.07 20.22 -20.20
CA LYS A 384 32.49 19.22 -19.21
C LYS A 384 31.42 19.00 -18.14
N GLU A 385 30.93 20.10 -17.52
CA GLU A 385 29.91 20.05 -16.50
C GLU A 385 28.67 19.29 -16.97
N LEU A 386 28.15 19.64 -18.17
CA LEU A 386 27.00 18.97 -18.77
C LEU A 386 27.25 17.47 -18.95
N SER A 387 28.44 17.09 -19.38
CA SER A 387 28.81 15.67 -19.59
C SER A 387 28.83 14.88 -18.26
N GLU A 388 29.42 15.49 -17.21
CA GLU A 388 29.47 14.89 -15.88
C GLU A 388 28.07 14.75 -15.27
N GLN A 389 27.21 15.75 -15.44
CA GLN A 389 25.83 15.72 -14.96
C GLN A 389 25.00 14.65 -15.70
N THR A 390 25.21 14.50 -17.02
CA THR A 390 24.57 13.46 -17.83
C THR A 390 24.98 12.06 -17.35
N TYR A 391 26.28 11.84 -17.12
CA TYR A 391 26.80 10.57 -16.59
C TYR A 391 26.19 10.21 -15.23
N ILE A 392 26.09 11.18 -14.30
CA ILE A 392 25.46 11.01 -12.98
C ILE A 392 23.99 10.65 -13.15
N SER A 393 23.26 11.38 -14.00
CA SER A 393 21.84 11.16 -14.26
C SER A 393 21.58 9.74 -14.77
N HIS A 394 22.26 9.31 -15.83
CA HIS A 394 22.12 7.96 -16.38
C HIS A 394 22.49 6.88 -15.38
N THR A 395 23.52 7.11 -14.55
CA THR A 395 23.94 6.14 -13.53
C THR A 395 22.90 5.95 -12.43
N ILE A 396 22.29 7.03 -11.92
CA ILE A 396 21.24 6.96 -10.90
C ILE A 396 19.94 6.45 -11.52
N GLU A 397 19.63 6.84 -12.75
CA GLU A 397 18.45 6.36 -13.46
C GLU A 397 18.54 4.85 -13.68
N LYS A 398 19.68 4.28 -14.09
CA LYS A 398 19.85 2.83 -14.21
C LYS A 398 19.51 2.11 -12.91
N LEU A 399 20.06 2.56 -11.78
CA LEU A 399 19.76 1.99 -10.46
C LEU A 399 18.26 2.10 -10.13
N SER A 400 17.65 3.25 -10.41
CA SER A 400 16.21 3.44 -10.19
C SER A 400 15.37 2.45 -11.02
N ARG A 401 15.75 2.23 -12.30
CA ARG A 401 15.08 1.26 -13.18
C ARG A 401 15.22 -0.19 -12.70
N GLU A 402 16.41 -0.57 -12.22
CA GLU A 402 16.63 -1.89 -11.61
C GLU A 402 15.72 -2.11 -10.38
N TYR A 403 15.56 -1.09 -9.53
CA TYR A 403 14.68 -1.15 -8.38
C TYR A 403 13.18 -1.10 -8.75
N ASN A 404 12.82 -0.42 -9.84
CA ASN A 404 11.47 -0.50 -10.41
C ASN A 404 11.20 -1.91 -10.96
N TYR A 405 12.17 -2.55 -11.62
CA TYR A 405 12.04 -3.93 -12.06
C TYR A 405 11.83 -4.88 -10.86
N LYS A 406 12.62 -4.74 -9.79
CA LYS A 406 12.42 -5.50 -8.55
C LYS A 406 11.05 -5.27 -7.94
N TYR A 407 10.57 -4.03 -7.96
CA TYR A 407 9.20 -3.71 -7.54
C TYR A 407 8.15 -4.40 -8.40
N LEU A 408 8.35 -4.52 -9.73
CA LEU A 408 7.41 -5.22 -10.61
C LEU A 408 7.36 -6.73 -10.36
N THR A 409 8.44 -7.32 -9.87
CA THR A 409 8.55 -8.77 -9.63
C THR A 409 8.37 -9.17 -8.18
N ASN A 410 8.61 -8.26 -7.23
CA ASN A 410 8.70 -8.50 -5.79
C ASN A 410 9.81 -9.50 -5.44
N ASN A 411 10.99 -9.36 -6.08
CA ASN A 411 12.18 -10.19 -5.86
C ASN A 411 13.36 -9.38 -5.34
#